data_18414b9ee711a93986e09bd68f07c0c9
#
_entry.id   18414b9ee711a93986e09bd68f07c0c9
#
_cell.length_a   1.000
_cell.length_b   1.000
_cell.length_c   1.000
_cell.angle_alpha   90.00
_cell.angle_beta   90.00
_cell.angle_gamma   90.00
#
_symmetry.space_group_name_H-M   'P 1'
#
loop_
_entity.id
_entity.type
_entity.pdbx_description
1 polymer ?
#
loop_
_entity_poly.entity_id
_entity_poly.type
_entity_poly.pdbx_seq_one_letter_code
_entity_poly.pdbx_strand_id
1 'polypeptide(L)'
;AVAAVAPLDLLGGTKGRPKKGGAELKISLQEGVTPGETLKEKLDFMENHGVVGLEPNGAGLAGRVGELKEALRGREVKISAICAGFGGFILSEDQAVRDEFDRTMREIIAAAGELGSTGVIMVPAFNSQVPVMPHTQSTRDYLIERLRLLGDYARQCGTTVILEPLNRKEAFYLRQVADAASI
;
A
#
# COMPACT_ATOMS: atom_id res chain seq x y z
N ALA A 1 -3.72 -7.94 8.45
CA ALA A 1 -3.65 -7.13 9.68
C ALA A 1 -5.06 -6.98 10.24
N VAL A 2 -5.35 -7.60 11.39
CA VAL A 2 -6.63 -7.43 12.07
C VAL A 2 -6.52 -6.15 12.89
N ALA A 3 -7.04 -5.05 12.35
CA ALA A 3 -7.33 -3.88 13.15
C ALA A 3 -8.48 -4.23 14.10
N ALA A 4 -8.31 -3.98 15.40
CA ALA A 4 -9.38 -4.16 16.37
C ALA A 4 -10.55 -3.23 16.02
N VAL A 5 -11.64 -3.81 15.57
CA VAL A 5 -12.88 -3.08 15.29
C VAL A 5 -13.59 -2.87 16.62
N ALA A 6 -13.62 -1.64 17.09
CA ALA A 6 -14.57 -1.23 18.12
C ALA A 6 -16.00 -1.34 17.56
N PRO A 7 -17.02 -1.73 18.36
CA PRO A 7 -18.37 -1.84 17.85
C PRO A 7 -18.85 -0.49 17.32
N LEU A 8 -19.29 -0.48 16.05
CA LEU A 8 -19.99 0.66 15.47
C LEU A 8 -21.38 0.74 16.13
N ASP A 9 -21.62 1.83 16.83
CA ASP A 9 -22.96 2.18 17.31
C ASP A 9 -23.80 2.66 16.10
N LEU A 10 -24.66 1.77 15.59
CA LEU A 10 -25.44 1.94 14.36
C LEU A 10 -26.74 2.73 14.55
N LEU A 11 -26.94 3.42 15.66
CA LEU A 11 -28.18 4.17 15.92
C LEU A 11 -27.91 5.62 16.36
N GLY A 12 -28.24 6.56 15.47
CA GLY A 12 -28.64 7.91 15.82
C GLY A 12 -27.52 8.92 16.06
N GLY A 13 -27.16 9.63 15.01
CA GLY A 13 -26.22 10.74 15.07
C GLY A 13 -26.63 11.88 16.00
N THR A 14 -25.79 12.12 16.98
CA THR A 14 -25.57 13.47 17.49
C THR A 14 -24.16 13.87 17.06
N LYS A 15 -24.03 14.89 16.22
CA LYS A 15 -22.72 15.50 15.89
C LYS A 15 -22.12 16.05 17.20
N GLY A 16 -21.43 15.19 17.92
CA GLY A 16 -20.63 15.58 19.08
C GLY A 16 -19.48 16.48 18.59
N ARG A 17 -19.36 17.68 19.13
CA ARG A 17 -18.20 18.54 18.93
C ARG A 17 -16.94 17.75 19.27
N PRO A 18 -15.90 17.73 18.39
CA PRO A 18 -14.65 17.09 18.72
C PRO A 18 -14.06 17.70 19.98
N LYS A 19 -13.71 16.88 20.96
CA LYS A 19 -12.98 17.32 22.16
C LYS A 19 -11.62 17.84 21.68
N LYS A 20 -11.27 19.06 22.03
CA LYS A 20 -9.93 19.64 21.76
C LYS A 20 -8.86 18.68 22.28
N GLY A 21 -8.03 18.16 21.37
CA GLY A 21 -6.85 17.34 21.70
C GLY A 21 -6.94 15.83 21.43
N GLY A 22 -8.03 15.30 20.86
CA GLY A 22 -8.10 13.91 20.42
C GLY A 22 -7.52 13.71 19.02
N ALA A 23 -6.77 12.60 18.80
CA ALA A 23 -6.36 12.20 17.46
C ALA A 23 -7.61 11.86 16.62
N GLU A 24 -7.70 12.40 15.41
CA GLU A 24 -8.73 12.03 14.45
C GLU A 24 -8.25 10.81 13.66
N LEU A 25 -9.02 9.72 13.75
CA LEU A 25 -8.74 8.51 12.98
C LEU A 25 -9.34 8.65 11.58
N LYS A 26 -8.47 8.63 10.57
CA LYS A 26 -8.88 8.62 9.16
C LYS A 26 -8.92 7.18 8.64
N ILE A 27 -10.04 6.79 8.04
CA ILE A 27 -10.26 5.44 7.53
C ILE A 27 -9.96 5.41 6.03
N SER A 28 -9.25 4.36 5.61
CA SER A 28 -8.99 4.02 4.22
C SER A 28 -9.48 2.60 3.92
N LEU A 29 -9.96 2.37 2.71
CA LEU A 29 -10.36 1.04 2.22
C LEU A 29 -9.61 0.66 0.96
N GLN A 30 -9.29 -0.63 0.84
CA GLN A 30 -8.83 -1.17 -0.44
C GLN A 30 -9.95 -1.18 -1.46
N GLU A 31 -9.64 -0.82 -2.70
CA GLU A 31 -10.59 -0.80 -3.80
C GLU A 31 -11.31 -2.15 -3.99
N GLY A 32 -10.55 -3.27 -3.85
CA GLY A 32 -11.05 -4.62 -4.06
C GLY A 32 -12.09 -5.10 -3.06
N VAL A 33 -12.13 -4.51 -1.85
CA VAL A 33 -13.08 -4.86 -0.79
C VAL A 33 -14.15 -3.79 -0.55
N THR A 34 -14.03 -2.64 -1.24
CA THR A 34 -15.02 -1.57 -1.15
C THR A 34 -16.30 -1.97 -1.88
N PRO A 35 -17.49 -1.86 -1.24
CA PRO A 35 -18.77 -2.13 -1.89
C PRO A 35 -19.02 -1.23 -3.12
N GLY A 36 -19.57 -1.83 -4.20
CA GLY A 36 -19.87 -1.19 -5.47
C GLY A 36 -19.29 -1.97 -6.65
N GLU A 37 -19.98 -1.95 -7.78
CA GLU A 37 -19.54 -2.60 -9.02
C GLU A 37 -18.59 -1.69 -9.82
N THR A 38 -18.83 -0.39 -9.79
CA THR A 38 -18.02 0.62 -10.48
C THR A 38 -17.16 1.42 -9.51
N LEU A 39 -16.08 2.02 -10.01
CA LEU A 39 -15.23 2.92 -9.20
C LEU A 39 -16.07 4.09 -8.62
N LYS A 40 -17.02 4.61 -9.40
CA LYS A 40 -17.92 5.68 -8.92
C LYS A 40 -18.74 5.24 -7.71
N GLU A 41 -19.38 4.07 -7.79
CA GLU A 41 -20.20 3.53 -6.68
C GLU A 41 -19.36 3.27 -5.42
N LYS A 42 -18.13 2.76 -5.59
CA LYS A 42 -17.18 2.58 -4.48
C LYS A 42 -16.84 3.91 -3.81
N LEU A 43 -16.55 4.93 -4.59
CA LEU A 43 -16.25 6.27 -4.05
C LEU A 43 -17.48 6.90 -3.38
N ASP A 44 -18.68 6.74 -3.95
CA ASP A 44 -19.93 7.19 -3.34
C ASP A 44 -20.19 6.48 -2.00
N PHE A 45 -19.93 5.16 -1.94
CA PHE A 45 -19.99 4.41 -0.69
C PHE A 45 -19.01 4.95 0.36
N MET A 46 -17.77 5.19 -0.03
CA MET A 46 -16.74 5.71 0.86
C MET A 46 -17.13 7.08 1.46
N GLU A 47 -17.56 8.02 0.63
CA GLU A 47 -17.97 9.36 1.08
C GLU A 47 -19.17 9.30 2.03
N ASN A 48 -20.18 8.46 1.71
CA ASN A 48 -21.36 8.28 2.55
C ASN A 48 -21.05 7.67 3.93
N HIS A 49 -19.90 7.02 4.09
CA HIS A 49 -19.48 6.38 5.34
C HIS A 49 -18.28 7.06 6.01
N GLY A 50 -17.88 8.25 5.54
CA GLY A 50 -16.78 9.00 6.12
C GLY A 50 -15.40 8.37 5.91
N VAL A 51 -15.27 7.51 4.89
CA VAL A 51 -13.99 6.94 4.47
C VAL A 51 -13.29 7.97 3.57
N VAL A 52 -12.06 8.32 3.91
CA VAL A 52 -11.31 9.41 3.23
C VAL A 52 -10.15 8.93 2.37
N GLY A 53 -9.82 7.63 2.44
CA GLY A 53 -8.70 7.04 1.71
C GLY A 53 -9.11 5.87 0.83
N LEU A 54 -8.70 5.87 -0.44
CA LEU A 54 -8.78 4.74 -1.35
C LEU A 54 -7.39 4.13 -1.51
N GLU A 55 -7.29 2.81 -1.40
CA GLU A 55 -6.07 2.03 -1.63
C GLU A 55 -6.29 1.12 -2.86
N PRO A 56 -5.92 1.56 -4.08
CA PRO A 56 -6.00 0.73 -5.27
C PRO A 56 -4.85 -0.28 -5.33
N ASN A 57 -5.06 -1.34 -6.13
CA ASN A 57 -4.01 -2.30 -6.43
C ASN A 57 -2.99 -1.70 -7.42
N GLY A 58 -1.69 -2.04 -7.23
CA GLY A 58 -0.61 -1.56 -8.08
C GLY A 58 -0.56 -2.19 -9.47
N ALA A 59 -1.10 -3.41 -9.63
CA ALA A 59 -1.10 -4.09 -10.93
C ALA A 59 -1.88 -3.27 -11.97
N GLY A 60 -1.20 -2.88 -13.06
CA GLY A 60 -1.79 -2.07 -14.13
C GLY A 60 -2.11 -0.62 -13.74
N LEU A 61 -1.65 -0.14 -12.57
CA LEU A 61 -1.96 1.19 -12.05
C LEU A 61 -1.59 2.32 -13.03
N ALA A 62 -0.45 2.20 -13.70
CA ALA A 62 0.01 3.20 -14.68
C ALA A 62 -1.03 3.49 -15.77
N GLY A 63 -1.75 2.46 -16.23
CA GLY A 63 -2.84 2.59 -17.21
C GLY A 63 -4.11 3.20 -16.64
N ARG A 64 -4.26 3.28 -15.31
CA ARG A 64 -5.44 3.76 -14.61
C ARG A 64 -5.30 5.16 -14.00
N VAL A 65 -4.13 5.78 -14.11
CA VAL A 65 -3.87 7.09 -13.49
C VAL A 65 -4.89 8.14 -13.95
N GLY A 66 -5.19 8.19 -15.24
CA GLY A 66 -6.20 9.13 -15.79
C GLY A 66 -7.61 8.86 -15.26
N GLU A 67 -8.04 7.61 -15.23
CA GLU A 67 -9.34 7.18 -14.68
C GLU A 67 -9.47 7.58 -13.21
N LEU A 68 -8.46 7.27 -12.39
CA LEU A 68 -8.48 7.58 -10.96
C LEU A 68 -8.47 9.08 -10.69
N LYS A 69 -7.65 9.86 -11.41
CA LYS A 69 -7.63 11.33 -11.28
C LYS A 69 -8.98 11.93 -11.62
N GLU A 70 -9.63 11.46 -12.68
CA GLU A 70 -10.96 11.94 -13.08
C GLU A 70 -12.03 11.57 -12.06
N ALA A 71 -12.05 10.30 -11.62
CA ALA A 71 -13.03 9.82 -10.65
C ALA A 71 -12.93 10.52 -9.29
N LEU A 72 -11.71 10.93 -8.88
CA LEU A 72 -11.44 11.60 -7.61
C LEU A 72 -11.60 13.12 -7.69
N ARG A 73 -11.84 13.68 -8.88
CA ARG A 73 -11.98 15.14 -9.06
C ARG A 73 -13.15 15.68 -8.27
N GLY A 74 -12.87 16.65 -7.38
CA GLY A 74 -13.89 17.31 -6.54
C GLY A 74 -14.36 16.46 -5.35
N ARG A 75 -13.80 15.26 -5.13
CA ARG A 75 -14.14 14.40 -4.00
C ARG A 75 -13.23 14.62 -2.79
N GLU A 76 -13.72 14.29 -1.61
CA GLU A 76 -12.92 14.31 -0.37
C GLU A 76 -12.01 13.08 -0.27
N VAL A 77 -12.40 11.94 -0.84
CA VAL A 77 -11.57 10.72 -0.91
C VAL A 77 -10.30 11.00 -1.70
N LYS A 78 -9.16 10.54 -1.15
CA LYS A 78 -7.83 10.64 -1.78
C LYS A 78 -7.19 9.27 -1.86
N ILE A 79 -6.18 9.12 -2.73
CA ILE A 79 -5.36 7.90 -2.70
C ILE A 79 -4.54 7.90 -1.41
N SER A 80 -4.72 6.89 -0.58
CA SER A 80 -3.99 6.72 0.69
C SER A 80 -2.64 6.05 0.49
N ALA A 81 -2.66 4.84 -0.06
CA ALA A 81 -1.49 4.04 -0.41
C ALA A 81 -1.80 3.22 -1.66
N ILE A 82 -0.81 2.56 -2.22
CA ILE A 82 -0.98 1.59 -3.30
C ILE A 82 -0.70 0.20 -2.75
N CYS A 83 -1.65 -0.72 -2.89
CA CYS A 83 -1.52 -2.09 -2.42
C CYS A 83 -0.70 -2.92 -3.40
N ALA A 84 0.58 -3.15 -3.11
CA ALA A 84 1.47 -4.06 -3.86
C ALA A 84 1.23 -4.08 -5.39
N GLY A 85 1.12 -5.29 -6.00
CA GLY A 85 0.73 -5.44 -7.41
C GLY A 85 1.90 -5.48 -8.39
N PHE A 86 3.13 -5.48 -7.92
CA PHE A 86 4.35 -5.67 -8.72
C PHE A 86 4.51 -7.13 -9.15
N GLY A 87 5.15 -7.36 -10.30
CA GLY A 87 5.63 -8.66 -10.74
C GLY A 87 6.95 -9.02 -10.05
N GLY A 88 7.31 -10.31 -10.05
CA GLY A 88 8.52 -10.78 -9.40
C GLY A 88 8.56 -10.51 -7.88
N PHE A 89 9.74 -10.58 -7.27
CA PHE A 89 9.97 -10.19 -5.87
C PHE A 89 11.45 -9.93 -5.62
N ILE A 90 11.71 -9.00 -4.68
CA ILE A 90 13.03 -8.41 -4.45
C ILE A 90 14.08 -9.42 -3.93
N LEU A 91 13.66 -10.46 -3.19
CA LEU A 91 14.54 -11.46 -2.60
C LEU A 91 14.60 -12.78 -3.39
N SER A 92 14.25 -12.77 -4.69
CA SER A 92 14.45 -13.94 -5.53
C SER A 92 15.93 -14.26 -5.71
N GLU A 93 16.29 -15.55 -5.76
CA GLU A 93 17.62 -15.99 -6.21
C GLU A 93 17.78 -15.80 -7.72
N ASP A 94 16.67 -15.80 -8.48
CA ASP A 94 16.66 -15.57 -9.92
C ASP A 94 16.76 -14.08 -10.26
N GLN A 95 17.79 -13.72 -11.03
CA GLN A 95 18.01 -12.33 -11.46
C GLN A 95 16.88 -11.80 -12.32
N ALA A 96 16.32 -12.60 -13.23
CA ALA A 96 15.24 -12.14 -14.11
C ALA A 96 13.96 -11.80 -13.31
N VAL A 97 13.68 -12.53 -12.23
CA VAL A 97 12.56 -12.25 -11.31
C VAL A 97 12.81 -10.94 -10.53
N ARG A 98 14.05 -10.67 -10.13
CA ARG A 98 14.41 -9.39 -9.49
C ARG A 98 14.33 -8.21 -10.45
N ASP A 99 14.74 -8.41 -11.70
CA ASP A 99 14.65 -7.37 -12.75
C ASP A 99 13.19 -7.03 -13.06
N GLU A 100 12.31 -8.03 -13.11
CA GLU A 100 10.86 -7.85 -13.25
C GLU A 100 10.28 -7.08 -12.06
N PHE A 101 10.70 -7.41 -10.83
CA PHE A 101 10.32 -6.67 -9.64
C PHE A 101 10.73 -5.20 -9.74
N ASP A 102 11.99 -4.92 -10.05
CA ASP A 102 12.49 -3.56 -10.14
C ASP A 102 11.74 -2.74 -11.20
N ARG A 103 11.48 -3.32 -12.36
CA ARG A 103 10.76 -2.68 -13.45
C ARG A 103 9.33 -2.32 -13.04
N THR A 104 8.58 -3.31 -12.57
CA THR A 104 7.15 -3.13 -12.23
C THR A 104 6.98 -2.25 -10.99
N MET A 105 7.84 -2.38 -10.00
CA MET A 105 7.81 -1.53 -8.79
C MET A 105 8.05 -0.06 -9.14
N ARG A 106 8.98 0.24 -10.06
CA ARG A 106 9.21 1.61 -10.53
C ARG A 106 8.02 2.19 -11.30
N GLU A 107 7.36 1.39 -12.14
CA GLU A 107 6.14 1.81 -12.83
C GLU A 107 5.03 2.18 -11.82
N ILE A 108 4.84 1.36 -10.79
CA ILE A 108 3.87 1.61 -9.72
C ILE A 108 4.24 2.84 -8.90
N ILE A 109 5.51 3.02 -8.54
CA ILE A 109 6.00 4.19 -7.80
C ILE A 109 5.76 5.48 -8.59
N ALA A 110 6.04 5.50 -9.89
CA ALA A 110 5.77 6.66 -10.74
C ALA A 110 4.28 7.01 -10.76
N ALA A 111 3.42 6.02 -10.99
CA ALA A 111 1.97 6.20 -10.97
C ALA A 111 1.45 6.64 -9.59
N ALA A 112 2.00 6.09 -8.50
CA ALA A 112 1.67 6.48 -7.13
C ALA A 112 1.99 7.96 -6.86
N GLY A 113 3.15 8.43 -7.31
CA GLY A 113 3.54 9.84 -7.23
C GLY A 113 2.58 10.74 -8.00
N GLU A 114 2.21 10.37 -9.23
CA GLU A 114 1.22 11.12 -10.02
C GLU A 114 -0.16 11.20 -9.37
N LEU A 115 -0.54 10.19 -8.60
CA LEU A 115 -1.81 10.12 -7.86
C LEU A 115 -1.74 10.79 -6.48
N GLY A 116 -0.58 11.29 -6.06
CA GLY A 116 -0.38 11.87 -4.74
C GLY A 116 -0.51 10.88 -3.59
N SER A 117 -0.22 9.60 -3.85
CA SER A 117 -0.24 8.54 -2.85
C SER A 117 0.84 8.74 -1.79
N THR A 118 0.55 8.38 -0.53
CA THR A 118 1.55 8.39 0.55
C THR A 118 2.68 7.41 0.27
N GLY A 119 2.39 6.24 -0.33
CA GLY A 119 3.42 5.27 -0.67
C GLY A 119 2.89 4.01 -1.34
N VAL A 120 3.83 3.17 -1.77
CA VAL A 120 3.57 1.85 -2.34
C VAL A 120 3.92 0.78 -1.32
N ILE A 121 2.93 -0.04 -0.96
CA ILE A 121 3.10 -1.13 0.00
C ILE A 121 3.88 -2.27 -0.66
N MET A 122 4.88 -2.79 0.04
CA MET A 122 5.77 -3.83 -0.45
C MET A 122 6.08 -4.87 0.64
N VAL A 123 5.89 -6.14 0.30
CA VAL A 123 6.33 -7.30 1.07
C VAL A 123 7.56 -7.89 0.39
N PRO A 124 8.72 -8.07 1.07
CA PRO A 124 9.95 -8.51 0.41
C PRO A 124 9.89 -9.91 -0.18
N ALA A 125 9.22 -10.84 0.49
CA ALA A 125 8.97 -12.19 -0.03
C ALA A 125 7.82 -12.86 0.72
N PHE A 126 6.96 -13.56 -0.03
CA PHE A 126 5.92 -14.45 0.49
C PHE A 126 6.42 -15.89 0.57
N ASN A 127 5.79 -16.72 1.42
CA ASN A 127 6.11 -18.13 1.56
C ASN A 127 5.93 -18.95 0.26
N SER A 128 5.07 -18.49 -0.64
CA SER A 128 4.81 -19.12 -1.93
C SER A 128 5.83 -18.80 -3.01
N GLN A 129 6.73 -17.85 -2.77
CA GLN A 129 7.71 -17.38 -3.75
C GLN A 129 9.02 -18.15 -3.61
N VAL A 130 9.40 -18.89 -4.65
CA VAL A 130 10.61 -19.70 -4.70
C VAL A 130 11.27 -19.60 -6.10
N PRO A 131 12.61 -19.70 -6.22
CA PRO A 131 13.58 -19.75 -5.12
C PRO A 131 13.76 -18.39 -4.45
N VAL A 132 13.97 -18.38 -3.14
CA VAL A 132 14.09 -17.19 -2.31
C VAL A 132 15.42 -17.18 -1.55
N MET A 133 16.08 -16.03 -1.48
CA MET A 133 17.31 -15.83 -0.73
C MET A 133 17.13 -16.23 0.75
N PRO A 134 18.11 -16.93 1.34
CA PRO A 134 18.00 -17.39 2.73
C PRO A 134 18.05 -16.24 3.74
N HIS A 135 17.59 -16.50 4.97
CA HIS A 135 17.69 -15.55 6.08
C HIS A 135 19.13 -15.39 6.57
N THR A 136 19.91 -14.53 5.92
CA THR A 136 21.31 -14.23 6.27
C THR A 136 21.53 -12.72 6.40
N GLN A 137 22.65 -12.32 7.01
CA GLN A 137 23.03 -10.93 7.05
C GLN A 137 23.25 -10.36 5.66
N SER A 138 23.83 -11.12 4.74
CA SER A 138 24.04 -10.67 3.35
C SER A 138 22.73 -10.40 2.60
N THR A 139 21.69 -11.22 2.83
CA THR A 139 20.35 -10.99 2.28
C THR A 139 19.73 -9.71 2.87
N ARG A 140 19.94 -9.47 4.16
CA ARG A 140 19.48 -8.25 4.79
C ARG A 140 20.17 -7.01 4.22
N ASP A 141 21.48 -7.05 4.08
CA ASP A 141 22.28 -5.94 3.53
C ASP A 141 21.88 -5.66 2.08
N TYR A 142 21.67 -6.70 1.28
CA TYR A 142 21.13 -6.59 -0.08
C TYR A 142 19.76 -5.92 -0.09
N LEU A 143 18.83 -6.35 0.77
CA LEU A 143 17.49 -5.75 0.87
C LEU A 143 17.57 -4.25 1.21
N ILE A 144 18.39 -3.88 2.20
CA ILE A 144 18.59 -2.48 2.60
C ILE A 144 19.11 -1.64 1.43
N GLU A 145 20.10 -2.14 0.69
CA GLU A 145 20.65 -1.44 -0.46
C GLU A 145 19.59 -1.23 -1.55
N ARG A 146 18.83 -2.28 -1.89
CA ARG A 146 17.77 -2.19 -2.90
C ARG A 146 16.66 -1.24 -2.48
N LEU A 147 16.26 -1.27 -1.21
CA LEU A 147 15.25 -0.35 -0.67
C LEU A 147 15.70 1.11 -0.69
N ARG A 148 16.98 1.39 -0.45
CA ARG A 148 17.52 2.74 -0.60
C ARG A 148 17.37 3.26 -2.02
N LEU A 149 17.71 2.44 -3.02
CA LEU A 149 17.56 2.82 -4.43
C LEU A 149 16.09 3.05 -4.82
N LEU A 150 15.19 2.20 -4.36
CA LEU A 150 13.74 2.38 -4.59
C LEU A 150 13.18 3.60 -3.84
N GLY A 151 13.63 3.82 -2.60
CA GLY A 151 13.23 4.98 -1.80
C GLY A 151 13.71 6.29 -2.39
N ASP A 152 14.93 6.33 -2.95
CA ASP A 152 15.45 7.50 -3.67
C ASP A 152 14.62 7.81 -4.92
N TYR A 153 14.24 6.79 -5.67
CA TYR A 153 13.36 6.94 -6.83
C TYR A 153 11.95 7.37 -6.41
N ALA A 154 11.38 6.76 -5.36
CA ALA A 154 10.06 7.13 -4.85
C ALA A 154 10.02 8.60 -4.41
N ARG A 155 11.08 9.09 -3.73
CA ARG A 155 11.20 10.49 -3.34
C ARG A 155 11.22 11.43 -4.56
N GLN A 156 11.91 11.06 -5.64
CA GLN A 156 11.91 11.82 -6.90
C GLN A 156 10.50 11.88 -7.52
N CYS A 157 9.71 10.82 -7.36
CA CYS A 157 8.32 10.78 -7.81
C CYS A 157 7.32 11.42 -6.83
N GLY A 158 7.76 11.91 -5.65
CA GLY A 158 6.88 12.53 -4.65
C GLY A 158 6.08 11.54 -3.80
N THR A 159 6.56 10.29 -3.65
CA THR A 159 5.93 9.23 -2.87
C THR A 159 6.97 8.48 -2.02
N THR A 160 6.59 7.37 -1.37
CA THR A 160 7.50 6.52 -0.59
C THR A 160 7.30 5.04 -0.88
N VAL A 161 8.19 4.20 -0.35
CA VAL A 161 7.99 2.74 -0.24
C VAL A 161 7.58 2.43 1.20
N ILE A 162 6.52 1.68 1.37
CA ILE A 162 5.98 1.27 2.67
C ILE A 162 6.27 -0.23 2.84
N LEU A 163 7.11 -0.58 3.81
CA LEU A 163 7.37 -1.97 4.15
C LEU A 163 6.23 -2.55 4.97
N GLU A 164 5.67 -3.67 4.52
CA GLU A 164 4.63 -4.39 5.24
C GLU A 164 5.17 -5.70 5.82
N PRO A 165 5.36 -5.79 7.16
CA PRO A 165 5.59 -7.06 7.81
C PRO A 165 4.26 -7.83 7.91
N LEU A 166 4.25 -9.07 7.45
CA LEU A 166 3.09 -9.96 7.52
C LEU A 166 3.30 -11.12 8.50
N ASN A 167 2.22 -11.80 8.84
CA ASN A 167 2.28 -12.96 9.70
C ASN A 167 3.06 -14.14 9.07
N ARG A 168 3.51 -15.08 9.91
CA ARG A 168 4.35 -16.23 9.47
C ARG A 168 3.69 -17.19 8.48
N LYS A 169 2.37 -17.13 8.30
CA LYS A 169 1.67 -17.97 7.31
C LYS A 169 1.77 -17.38 5.91
N GLU A 170 2.01 -16.08 5.80
CA GLU A 170 2.06 -15.34 4.53
C GLU A 170 3.48 -14.94 4.16
N ALA A 171 4.20 -14.25 5.05
CA ALA A 171 5.54 -13.76 4.75
C ALA A 171 6.63 -14.80 5.02
N PHE A 172 7.50 -14.98 4.03
CA PHE A 172 8.79 -15.63 4.22
C PHE A 172 9.76 -14.69 4.95
N TYR A 173 9.87 -13.47 4.48
CA TYR A 173 10.78 -12.47 5.03
C TYR A 173 10.00 -11.28 5.60
N LEU A 174 10.45 -10.76 6.76
CA LEU A 174 9.84 -9.60 7.43
C LEU A 174 8.48 -9.93 8.08
N ARG A 175 8.53 -10.43 9.30
CA ARG A 175 7.36 -10.93 10.04
C ARG A 175 6.95 -10.08 11.23
N GLN A 176 7.77 -9.10 11.62
CA GLN A 176 7.55 -8.25 12.77
C GLN A 176 7.81 -6.78 12.43
N VAL A 177 7.03 -5.90 13.04
CA VAL A 177 7.18 -4.45 12.84
C VAL A 177 8.56 -3.96 13.25
N ALA A 178 9.14 -4.52 14.34
CA ALA A 178 10.48 -4.17 14.79
C ALA A 178 11.56 -4.52 13.75
N ASP A 179 11.38 -5.65 13.03
CA ASP A 179 12.30 -6.04 11.95
C ASP A 179 12.22 -5.06 10.79
N ALA A 180 11.00 -4.66 10.41
CA ALA A 180 10.80 -3.67 9.35
C ALA A 180 11.39 -2.30 9.73
N ALA A 181 11.19 -1.87 10.98
CA ALA A 181 11.71 -0.59 11.48
C ALA A 181 13.24 -0.56 11.59
N SER A 182 13.89 -1.72 11.59
CA SER A 182 15.35 -1.83 11.68
C SER A 182 16.05 -1.95 10.31
N ILE A 183 15.30 -1.93 9.22
CA ILE A 183 15.77 -1.87 7.84
C ILE A 183 15.78 -0.43 7.34
#